data_baacc183c6c78d3d4b67ca361c9b5997
#
_entry.id   baacc183c6c78d3d4b67ca361c9b5997
#
_cell.length_a   1.000
_cell.length_b   1.000
_cell.length_c   1.000
_cell.angle_alpha   90.00
_cell.angle_beta   90.00
_cell.angle_gamma   90.00
#
_symmetry.space_group_name_H-M   'P 1'
#
loop_
_entity.id
_entity.type
_entity.pdbx_description
1 polymer ?
#
loop_
_entity_poly.entity_id
_entity_poly.type
_entity_poly.pdbx_seq_one_letter_code
_entity_poly.pdbx_strand_id
1 'polypeptide(L)'
;MSSIQTIEARRGKAVAVNKGQALKIINTHGHQVVDFWAFVAGHLTEYSGMEQCRATWLKMCPDVGDHLYSNRRRPIMTLEADTSPGRHDTVIAPCDNERYGLLGCTEYHDNCKDNMHAALLELGYSVPYTPCSMNLFMNIPWQPDGALSFDAPLSSAGDYVVWRAQMDCIAVMSCCPQDILDINNKNTVEAPLSGAGLAQLSLQPHCNCTQPVIRYDSWPRSCGLMLTLTDVT
;
A
#
# COMPACT_ATOMS: atom_id res chain seq x y z
N MET A 1 14.32 -0.57 -18.07
CA MET A 1 15.02 -1.11 -16.87
C MET A 1 14.07 -0.97 -15.69
N SER A 2 13.84 -2.04 -14.96
CA SER A 2 13.04 -1.99 -13.74
C SER A 2 13.83 -1.27 -12.64
N SER A 3 13.23 -0.29 -11.99
CA SER A 3 13.79 0.32 -10.78
C SER A 3 13.19 -0.37 -9.56
N ILE A 4 14.04 -0.86 -8.67
CA ILE A 4 13.63 -1.39 -7.37
C ILE A 4 13.76 -0.27 -6.36
N GLN A 5 12.69 -0.01 -5.62
CA GLN A 5 12.70 0.94 -4.50
C GLN A 5 12.25 0.22 -3.23
N THR A 6 12.82 0.60 -2.13
CA THR A 6 12.46 0.09 -0.80
C THR A 6 11.64 1.14 -0.07
N ILE A 7 10.53 0.75 0.54
CA ILE A 7 9.83 1.55 1.54
C ILE A 7 10.14 0.94 2.90
N GLU A 8 10.75 1.71 3.76
CA GLU A 8 11.04 1.28 5.12
C GLU A 8 9.77 1.15 5.94
N ALA A 9 9.79 0.32 6.99
CA ALA A 9 8.68 0.23 7.94
C ALA A 9 8.33 1.62 8.47
N ARG A 10 7.05 1.84 8.75
CA ARG A 10 6.52 3.10 9.28
C ARG A 10 6.65 4.30 8.33
N ARG A 11 7.01 4.09 7.05
CA ARG A 11 7.18 5.14 6.03
C ARG A 11 6.23 4.96 4.87
N GLY A 12 6.00 6.04 4.15
CA GLY A 12 5.20 6.07 2.94
C GLY A 12 6.04 6.38 1.69
N LYS A 13 5.51 6.01 0.53
CA LYS A 13 6.08 6.37 -0.78
C LYS A 13 4.98 6.58 -1.80
N ALA A 14 5.13 7.60 -2.62
CA ALA A 14 4.29 7.84 -3.79
C ALA A 14 5.11 7.68 -5.07
N VAL A 15 4.50 7.09 -6.09
CA VAL A 15 5.11 6.91 -7.41
C VAL A 15 4.11 7.20 -8.52
N ALA A 16 4.57 7.85 -9.59
CA ALA A 16 3.78 8.00 -10.80
C ALA A 16 3.80 6.67 -11.58
N VAL A 17 2.62 6.22 -11.99
CA VAL A 17 2.43 4.99 -12.77
C VAL A 17 1.65 5.37 -14.02
N ASN A 18 2.26 5.26 -15.19
CA ASN A 18 1.60 5.58 -16.45
C ASN A 18 0.66 4.44 -16.87
N LYS A 19 -0.37 4.78 -17.63
CA LYS A 19 -1.28 3.79 -18.22
C LYS A 19 -0.50 2.66 -18.90
N GLY A 20 -0.86 1.42 -18.59
CA GLY A 20 -0.21 0.21 -19.10
C GLY A 20 1.01 -0.25 -18.30
N GLN A 21 1.56 0.56 -17.40
CA GLN A 21 2.62 0.10 -16.48
C GLN A 21 2.05 -0.75 -15.36
N ALA A 22 2.84 -1.70 -14.89
CA ALA A 22 2.51 -2.52 -13.74
C ALA A 22 3.35 -2.14 -12.52
N LEU A 23 2.68 -2.03 -11.38
CA LEU A 23 3.27 -1.81 -10.07
C LEU A 23 3.26 -3.13 -9.29
N LYS A 24 4.43 -3.63 -8.95
CA LYS A 24 4.58 -4.81 -8.08
C LYS A 24 4.94 -4.37 -6.66
N ILE A 25 4.15 -4.79 -5.69
CA ILE A 25 4.36 -4.53 -4.26
C ILE A 25 4.70 -5.86 -3.61
N ILE A 26 5.91 -5.98 -3.05
CA ILE A 26 6.43 -7.22 -2.46
C ILE A 26 6.53 -7.06 -0.95
N ASN A 27 5.91 -7.96 -0.21
CA ASN A 27 6.07 -8.10 1.23
C ASN A 27 7.32 -8.94 1.52
N THR A 28 8.48 -8.30 1.59
CA THR A 28 9.77 -9.00 1.61
C THR A 28 9.98 -9.87 2.84
N HIS A 29 9.37 -9.53 3.95
CA HIS A 29 9.54 -10.27 5.21
C HIS A 29 8.26 -10.97 5.68
N GLY A 30 7.15 -10.79 4.96
CA GLY A 30 5.83 -11.26 5.37
C GLY A 30 5.24 -10.44 6.53
N HIS A 31 3.96 -10.63 6.81
CA HIS A 31 3.25 -10.03 7.95
C HIS A 31 3.27 -8.49 8.03
N GLN A 32 3.63 -7.77 6.97
CA GLN A 32 3.56 -6.31 6.91
C GLN A 32 2.31 -5.87 6.16
N VAL A 33 1.44 -5.10 6.82
CA VAL A 33 0.30 -4.44 6.18
C VAL A 33 0.78 -3.21 5.42
N VAL A 34 0.21 -3.02 4.23
CA VAL A 34 0.47 -1.86 3.37
C VAL A 34 -0.83 -1.16 3.03
N ASP A 35 -1.00 0.05 3.53
CA ASP A 35 -2.09 0.90 3.08
C ASP A 35 -1.77 1.43 1.68
N PHE A 36 -2.68 1.22 0.75
CA PHE A 36 -2.51 1.50 -0.67
C PHE A 36 -3.61 2.41 -1.19
N TRP A 37 -3.22 3.44 -1.94
CA TRP A 37 -4.10 4.36 -2.65
C TRP A 37 -3.65 4.54 -4.09
N ALA A 38 -4.59 4.82 -4.97
CA ALA A 38 -4.32 5.27 -6.32
C ALA A 38 -5.11 6.55 -6.59
N PHE A 39 -4.42 7.62 -6.98
CA PHE A 39 -5.01 8.90 -7.38
C PHE A 39 -4.85 9.06 -8.88
N VAL A 40 -5.85 9.61 -9.57
CA VAL A 40 -5.74 9.89 -11.01
C VAL A 40 -4.77 11.05 -11.22
N ALA A 41 -3.74 10.85 -12.04
CA ALA A 41 -2.75 11.89 -12.32
C ALA A 41 -3.42 13.15 -12.91
N GLY A 42 -3.05 14.33 -12.39
CA GLY A 42 -3.63 15.61 -12.78
C GLY A 42 -5.05 15.90 -12.22
N HIS A 43 -5.71 14.90 -11.60
CA HIS A 43 -7.06 15.02 -11.03
C HIS A 43 -7.17 14.30 -9.69
N LEU A 44 -6.40 14.71 -8.69
CA LEU A 44 -6.31 14.01 -7.40
C LEU A 44 -7.64 13.89 -6.65
N THR A 45 -8.66 14.72 -6.98
CA THR A 45 -10.03 14.55 -6.47
C THR A 45 -10.71 13.28 -6.97
N GLU A 46 -10.09 12.57 -7.91
CA GLU A 46 -10.46 11.23 -8.32
C GLU A 46 -9.41 10.24 -7.83
N TYR A 47 -9.84 9.31 -6.98
CA TYR A 47 -8.98 8.37 -6.26
C TYR A 47 -9.68 7.02 -6.10
N SER A 48 -8.92 5.99 -5.74
CA SER A 48 -9.44 4.65 -5.45
C SER A 48 -10.47 4.70 -4.33
N GLY A 49 -11.72 4.35 -4.66
CA GLY A 49 -12.85 4.36 -3.73
C GLY A 49 -13.20 2.95 -3.28
N MET A 50 -12.96 2.62 -2.01
CA MET A 50 -13.22 1.27 -1.50
C MET A 50 -14.69 0.92 -1.50
N GLU A 51 -15.57 1.89 -1.23
CA GLU A 51 -17.01 1.73 -1.29
C GLU A 51 -17.49 1.41 -2.73
N GLN A 52 -16.93 2.10 -3.72
CA GLN A 52 -17.21 1.87 -5.12
C GLN A 52 -16.70 0.51 -5.59
N CYS A 53 -15.52 0.11 -5.10
CA CYS A 53 -14.92 -1.18 -5.37
C CYS A 53 -15.80 -2.31 -4.85
N ARG A 54 -16.13 -2.32 -3.56
CA ARG A 54 -16.99 -3.35 -2.94
C ARG A 54 -18.36 -3.45 -3.62
N ALA A 55 -18.97 -2.30 -3.93
CA ALA A 55 -20.26 -2.26 -4.62
C ALA A 55 -20.21 -2.82 -6.05
N THR A 56 -19.04 -2.80 -6.70
CA THR A 56 -18.84 -3.32 -8.05
C THR A 56 -18.43 -4.78 -8.03
N TRP A 57 -17.51 -5.16 -7.17
CA TRP A 57 -17.06 -6.54 -7.01
C TRP A 57 -18.09 -7.45 -6.36
N LEU A 58 -19.01 -6.89 -5.53
CA LEU A 58 -19.94 -7.61 -4.64
C LEU A 58 -19.23 -8.56 -3.67
N LYS A 59 -18.04 -8.17 -3.23
CA LYS A 59 -17.17 -8.89 -2.28
C LYS A 59 -16.25 -7.93 -1.54
N MET A 60 -15.64 -8.39 -0.47
CA MET A 60 -14.80 -7.57 0.42
C MET A 60 -13.36 -7.40 -0.09
N CYS A 61 -12.84 -8.38 -0.83
CA CYS A 61 -11.50 -8.36 -1.41
C CYS A 61 -11.58 -8.57 -2.92
N PRO A 62 -10.65 -7.98 -3.71
CA PRO A 62 -10.53 -8.28 -5.12
C PRO A 62 -9.93 -9.67 -5.36
N ASP A 63 -10.29 -10.28 -6.47
CA ASP A 63 -9.56 -11.41 -7.06
C ASP A 63 -8.70 -10.90 -8.23
N VAL A 64 -7.77 -11.74 -8.67
CA VAL A 64 -6.98 -11.48 -9.89
C VAL A 64 -7.95 -11.27 -11.07
N GLY A 65 -7.76 -10.16 -11.78
CA GLY A 65 -8.64 -9.70 -12.86
C GLY A 65 -9.60 -8.57 -12.44
N ASP A 66 -9.83 -8.35 -11.16
CA ASP A 66 -10.67 -7.24 -10.71
C ASP A 66 -9.98 -5.89 -10.87
N HIS A 67 -10.80 -4.86 -11.10
CA HIS A 67 -10.34 -3.49 -11.18
C HIS A 67 -10.46 -2.77 -9.84
N LEU A 68 -9.45 -2.01 -9.50
CA LEU A 68 -9.52 -0.95 -8.50
C LEU A 68 -10.25 0.24 -9.12
N TYR A 69 -11.47 0.52 -8.65
CA TYR A 69 -12.31 1.58 -9.18
C TYR A 69 -12.11 2.90 -8.44
N SER A 70 -12.20 3.99 -9.20
CA SER A 70 -12.21 5.33 -8.60
C SER A 70 -13.55 5.62 -7.90
N ASN A 71 -13.55 6.69 -7.08
CA ASN A 71 -14.79 7.29 -6.53
C ASN A 71 -15.78 7.78 -7.62
N ARG A 72 -15.36 7.77 -8.90
CA ARG A 72 -16.20 8.01 -10.10
C ARG A 72 -16.49 6.73 -10.87
N ARG A 73 -16.21 5.55 -10.29
CA ARG A 73 -16.44 4.21 -10.88
C ARG A 73 -15.70 3.96 -12.20
N ARG A 74 -14.56 4.61 -12.39
CA ARG A 74 -13.65 4.32 -13.51
C ARG A 74 -12.54 3.37 -13.04
N PRO A 75 -12.12 2.37 -13.84
CA PRO A 75 -11.00 1.50 -13.46
C PRO A 75 -9.68 2.32 -13.47
N ILE A 76 -9.00 2.38 -12.33
CA ILE A 76 -7.67 3.01 -12.21
C ILE A 76 -6.59 1.98 -12.43
N MET A 77 -6.70 0.81 -11.79
CA MET A 77 -5.74 -0.28 -11.90
C MET A 77 -6.46 -1.62 -11.97
N THR A 78 -5.78 -2.67 -12.45
CA THR A 78 -6.25 -4.06 -12.45
C THR A 78 -5.30 -4.92 -11.64
N LEU A 79 -5.81 -5.77 -10.76
CA LEU A 79 -5.01 -6.76 -10.05
C LEU A 79 -4.64 -7.88 -11.04
N GLU A 80 -3.35 -7.99 -11.42
CA GLU A 80 -2.87 -9.00 -12.36
C GLU A 80 -2.30 -10.24 -11.70
N ALA A 81 -1.75 -10.09 -10.50
CA ALA A 81 -1.22 -11.20 -9.73
C ALA A 81 -1.33 -10.89 -8.23
N ASP A 82 -1.58 -11.94 -7.49
CA ASP A 82 -1.52 -11.98 -6.03
C ASP A 82 -1.00 -13.36 -5.64
N THR A 83 0.16 -13.40 -4.98
CA THR A 83 0.77 -14.64 -4.48
C THR A 83 0.50 -14.89 -3.02
N SER A 84 -0.10 -13.90 -2.34
CA SER A 84 -0.54 -14.03 -0.96
C SER A 84 -1.81 -14.90 -0.88
N PRO A 85 -2.26 -15.29 0.32
CA PRO A 85 -3.54 -16.00 0.48
C PRO A 85 -4.79 -15.20 0.06
N GLY A 86 -4.64 -14.04 -0.62
CA GLY A 86 -5.73 -13.20 -1.11
C GLY A 86 -6.51 -12.50 0.01
N ARG A 87 -5.88 -12.29 1.16
CA ARG A 87 -6.47 -11.56 2.28
C ARG A 87 -5.99 -10.13 2.29
N HIS A 88 -6.90 -9.23 1.96
CA HIS A 88 -6.73 -7.79 2.00
C HIS A 88 -7.94 -7.19 2.69
N ASP A 89 -7.78 -6.03 3.30
CA ASP A 89 -8.90 -5.31 3.89
C ASP A 89 -9.24 -4.05 3.07
N THR A 90 -10.53 -3.75 2.98
CA THR A 90 -11.07 -2.57 2.29
C THR A 90 -12.05 -1.80 3.19
N VAL A 91 -12.15 -2.17 4.46
CA VAL A 91 -13.16 -1.64 5.40
C VAL A 91 -12.53 -0.69 6.41
N ILE A 92 -11.38 -1.07 6.95
CA ILE A 92 -10.71 -0.31 8.01
C ILE A 92 -10.06 0.93 7.39
N ALA A 93 -10.36 2.08 7.96
CA ALA A 93 -9.71 3.33 7.59
C ALA A 93 -8.21 3.29 7.88
N PRO A 94 -7.38 4.00 7.10
CA PRO A 94 -5.96 4.14 7.41
C PRO A 94 -5.78 4.70 8.83
N CYS A 95 -4.80 4.16 9.55
CA CYS A 95 -4.52 4.65 10.89
C CYS A 95 -4.09 6.12 10.87
N ASP A 96 -4.47 6.84 11.92
CA ASP A 96 -4.15 8.24 12.16
C ASP A 96 -3.86 8.48 13.64
N ASN A 97 -3.45 9.70 13.97
CA ASN A 97 -3.11 10.06 15.35
C ASN A 97 -4.30 9.94 16.30
N GLU A 98 -5.52 10.23 15.81
CA GLU A 98 -6.75 10.11 16.57
C GLU A 98 -7.02 8.65 16.94
N ARG A 99 -6.78 7.70 16.00
CA ARG A 99 -6.89 6.27 16.25
C ARG A 99 -5.90 5.80 17.30
N TYR A 100 -4.65 6.26 17.25
CA TYR A 100 -3.65 5.92 18.26
C TYR A 100 -4.00 6.49 19.64
N GLY A 101 -4.59 7.69 19.70
CA GLY A 101 -5.14 8.24 20.95
C GLY A 101 -6.21 7.34 21.57
N LEU A 102 -7.13 6.77 20.77
CA LEU A 102 -8.12 5.80 21.22
C LEU A 102 -7.50 4.47 21.68
N LEU A 103 -6.30 4.13 21.21
CA LEU A 103 -5.54 2.95 21.65
C LEU A 103 -4.63 3.24 22.86
N GLY A 104 -4.69 4.46 23.42
CA GLY A 104 -3.99 4.84 24.64
C GLY A 104 -2.64 5.55 24.44
N CYS A 105 -2.26 5.86 23.20
CA CYS A 105 -1.06 6.67 22.95
C CYS A 105 -1.29 8.13 23.40
N THR A 106 -0.39 8.66 24.20
CA THR A 106 -0.41 10.05 24.66
C THR A 106 0.52 10.94 23.86
N GLU A 107 1.47 10.36 23.15
CA GLU A 107 2.44 11.02 22.28
C GLU A 107 2.11 10.78 20.80
N TYR A 108 2.70 11.59 19.92
CA TYR A 108 2.58 11.37 18.48
C TYR A 108 3.09 9.98 18.10
N HIS A 109 2.32 9.30 17.25
CA HIS A 109 2.67 8.01 16.67
C HIS A 109 2.69 8.11 15.15
N ASP A 110 3.71 7.54 14.49
CA ASP A 110 3.71 7.41 13.01
C ASP A 110 2.41 6.75 12.57
N ASN A 111 1.84 7.19 11.45
CA ASN A 111 0.55 6.70 10.99
C ASN A 111 0.43 6.74 9.46
N CYS A 112 -0.49 5.96 8.91
CA CYS A 112 -0.65 5.83 7.46
C CYS A 112 -1.21 7.08 6.80
N LYS A 113 -2.07 7.84 7.49
CA LYS A 113 -2.60 9.11 7.00
C LYS A 113 -1.47 10.11 6.75
N ASP A 114 -0.60 10.34 7.73
CA ASP A 114 0.52 11.27 7.60
C ASP A 114 1.55 10.79 6.56
N ASN A 115 1.80 9.47 6.50
CA ASN A 115 2.65 8.87 5.49
C ASN A 115 2.12 9.12 4.07
N MET A 116 0.80 9.00 3.85
CA MET A 116 0.18 9.29 2.54
C MET A 116 0.39 10.76 2.15
N HIS A 117 0.10 11.69 3.06
CA HIS A 117 0.26 13.13 2.80
C HIS A 117 1.72 13.51 2.56
N ALA A 118 2.65 12.99 3.37
CA ALA A 118 4.08 13.24 3.20
C ALA A 118 4.59 12.69 1.85
N ALA A 119 4.19 11.47 1.50
CA ALA A 119 4.59 10.85 0.23
C ALA A 119 4.05 11.61 -1.00
N LEU A 120 2.81 12.11 -0.96
CA LEU A 120 2.26 12.98 -2.00
C LEU A 120 3.03 14.31 -2.09
N LEU A 121 3.36 14.90 -0.95
CA LEU A 121 4.09 16.16 -0.89
C LEU A 121 5.50 16.05 -1.50
N GLU A 122 6.19 14.91 -1.35
CA GLU A 122 7.47 14.65 -2.01
C GLU A 122 7.39 14.76 -3.55
N LEU A 123 6.22 14.46 -4.13
CA LEU A 123 5.95 14.62 -5.56
C LEU A 123 5.34 16.00 -5.91
N GLY A 124 5.23 16.92 -4.96
CA GLY A 124 4.65 18.24 -5.16
C GLY A 124 3.12 18.26 -5.15
N TYR A 125 2.46 17.22 -4.65
CA TYR A 125 1.00 17.14 -4.54
C TYR A 125 0.52 17.35 -3.10
N SER A 126 -0.69 17.89 -2.97
CA SER A 126 -1.38 18.03 -1.69
C SER A 126 -2.88 17.85 -1.89
N VAL A 127 -3.52 17.15 -0.96
CA VAL A 127 -4.97 16.97 -0.91
C VAL A 127 -5.48 17.24 0.51
N PRO A 128 -6.68 17.82 0.69
CA PRO A 128 -7.22 18.17 2.00
C PRO A 128 -7.96 17.01 2.69
N TYR A 129 -7.83 15.78 2.21
CA TYR A 129 -8.56 14.61 2.68
C TYR A 129 -7.69 13.35 2.59
N THR A 130 -8.08 12.32 3.34
CA THR A 130 -7.49 10.98 3.29
C THR A 130 -8.57 9.98 2.90
N PRO A 131 -8.55 9.43 1.68
CA PRO A 131 -9.48 8.37 1.29
C PRO A 131 -9.28 7.10 2.12
N CYS A 132 -10.31 6.25 2.19
CA CYS A 132 -10.12 4.90 2.70
C CYS A 132 -9.10 4.15 1.82
N SER A 133 -8.11 3.53 2.45
CA SER A 133 -7.08 2.74 1.77
C SER A 133 -7.57 1.34 1.40
N MET A 134 -6.94 0.74 0.41
CA MET A 134 -6.90 -0.70 0.31
C MET A 134 -5.73 -1.20 1.15
N ASN A 135 -6.03 -1.95 2.21
CA ASN A 135 -5.03 -2.42 3.15
C ASN A 135 -4.51 -3.78 2.70
N LEU A 136 -3.46 -3.76 1.88
CA LEU A 136 -2.84 -4.97 1.33
C LEU A 136 -2.27 -5.83 2.45
N PHE A 137 -2.46 -7.14 2.33
CA PHE A 137 -1.99 -8.16 3.28
C PHE A 137 -2.61 -8.08 4.68
N MET A 138 -3.60 -7.22 4.90
CA MET A 138 -4.29 -7.07 6.18
C MET A 138 -5.38 -8.14 6.34
N ASN A 139 -5.36 -8.83 7.46
CA ASN A 139 -6.33 -9.90 7.78
C ASN A 139 -7.37 -9.39 8.78
N ILE A 140 -8.55 -9.01 8.27
CA ILE A 140 -9.70 -8.56 9.05
C ILE A 140 -10.87 -9.52 8.79
N PRO A 141 -10.92 -10.66 9.45
CA PRO A 141 -12.10 -11.52 9.37
C PRO A 141 -13.35 -10.81 9.87
N TRP A 142 -14.45 -11.06 9.22
CA TRP A 142 -15.76 -10.56 9.61
C TRP A 142 -16.74 -11.73 9.78
N GLN A 143 -17.64 -11.59 10.73
CA GLN A 143 -18.60 -12.60 11.12
C GLN A 143 -19.99 -12.28 10.52
N PRO A 144 -20.90 -13.26 10.43
CA PRO A 144 -22.26 -13.03 9.92
C PRO A 144 -23.05 -11.98 10.71
N ASP A 145 -22.73 -11.75 11.98
CA ASP A 145 -23.32 -10.70 12.83
C ASP A 145 -22.69 -9.32 12.64
N GLY A 146 -21.69 -9.22 11.74
CA GLY A 146 -20.98 -7.99 11.43
C GLY A 146 -19.77 -7.70 12.33
N ALA A 147 -19.45 -8.57 13.28
CA ALA A 147 -18.26 -8.41 14.10
C ALA A 147 -16.98 -8.53 13.27
N LEU A 148 -15.98 -7.71 13.60
CA LEU A 148 -14.65 -7.70 12.98
C LEU A 148 -13.61 -8.10 14.00
N SER A 149 -12.55 -8.80 13.56
CA SER A 149 -11.35 -9.02 14.36
C SER A 149 -10.11 -8.50 13.63
N PHE A 150 -9.08 -8.17 14.41
CA PHE A 150 -7.77 -7.78 13.91
C PHE A 150 -6.83 -8.97 14.10
N ASP A 151 -6.67 -9.74 13.05
CA ASP A 151 -5.89 -10.97 13.10
C ASP A 151 -4.53 -10.77 12.41
N ALA A 152 -3.55 -11.60 12.76
CA ALA A 152 -2.23 -11.56 12.15
C ALA A 152 -2.32 -11.77 10.63
N PRO A 153 -1.50 -11.06 9.84
CA PRO A 153 -1.43 -11.26 8.39
C PRO A 153 -1.10 -12.71 8.04
N LEU A 154 -1.69 -13.18 6.95
CA LEU A 154 -1.45 -14.53 6.41
C LEU A 154 -0.34 -14.56 5.35
N SER A 155 0.14 -13.38 4.93
CA SER A 155 1.19 -13.26 3.92
C SER A 155 2.54 -13.77 4.43
N SER A 156 3.27 -14.43 3.55
CA SER A 156 4.61 -14.94 3.77
C SER A 156 5.68 -14.01 3.19
N ALA A 157 6.92 -14.21 3.60
CA ALA A 157 8.05 -13.47 3.03
C ALA A 157 8.16 -13.72 1.52
N GLY A 158 8.22 -12.63 0.76
CA GLY A 158 8.28 -12.66 -0.71
C GLY A 158 6.92 -12.66 -1.41
N ASP A 159 5.81 -12.77 -0.69
CA ASP A 159 4.49 -12.58 -1.28
C ASP A 159 4.34 -11.19 -1.89
N TYR A 160 3.58 -11.10 -2.98
CA TYR A 160 3.42 -9.84 -3.70
C TYR A 160 2.06 -9.73 -4.38
N VAL A 161 1.68 -8.49 -4.68
CA VAL A 161 0.59 -8.16 -5.59
C VAL A 161 1.14 -7.39 -6.78
N VAL A 162 0.48 -7.52 -7.95
CA VAL A 162 0.79 -6.74 -9.16
C VAL A 162 -0.45 -6.00 -9.62
N TRP A 163 -0.34 -4.69 -9.72
CA TRP A 163 -1.39 -3.79 -10.17
C TRP A 163 -1.01 -3.14 -11.51
N ARG A 164 -1.78 -3.36 -12.57
CA ARG A 164 -1.58 -2.69 -13.86
C ARG A 164 -2.45 -1.45 -13.96
N ALA A 165 -1.83 -0.31 -14.27
CA ALA A 165 -2.53 0.96 -14.46
C ALA A 165 -3.41 0.96 -15.72
N GLN A 166 -4.68 1.30 -15.56
CA GLN A 166 -5.64 1.49 -16.65
C GLN A 166 -5.71 2.95 -17.11
N MET A 167 -5.14 3.85 -16.33
CA MET A 167 -4.96 5.27 -16.62
C MET A 167 -3.71 5.77 -15.90
N ASP A 168 -3.20 6.95 -16.27
CA ASP A 168 -2.09 7.57 -15.55
C ASP A 168 -2.52 7.87 -14.11
N CYS A 169 -1.76 7.40 -13.14
CA CYS A 169 -2.10 7.54 -11.72
C CYS A 169 -0.87 7.77 -10.85
N ILE A 170 -1.11 8.24 -9.64
CA ILE A 170 -0.14 8.32 -8.56
C ILE A 170 -0.53 7.22 -7.56
N ALA A 171 0.31 6.21 -7.47
CA ALA A 171 0.17 5.14 -6.48
C ALA A 171 0.89 5.56 -5.19
N VAL A 172 0.20 5.44 -4.07
CA VAL A 172 0.74 5.77 -2.73
C VAL A 172 0.66 4.53 -1.86
N MET A 173 1.76 4.20 -1.21
CA MET A 173 1.88 3.09 -0.27
C MET A 173 2.37 3.61 1.07
N SER A 174 1.82 3.06 2.15
CA SER A 174 2.31 3.25 3.51
C SER A 174 2.54 1.89 4.16
N CYS A 175 3.76 1.63 4.60
CA CYS A 175 4.05 0.50 5.49
C CYS A 175 3.43 0.81 6.85
N CYS A 176 2.28 0.18 7.14
CA CYS A 176 1.48 0.49 8.33
C CYS A 176 2.33 0.40 9.61
N PRO A 177 2.40 1.49 10.41
CA PRO A 177 3.21 1.51 11.62
C PRO A 177 2.51 0.93 12.84
N GLN A 178 1.36 0.25 12.67
CA GLN A 178 0.60 -0.30 13.78
C GLN A 178 1.37 -1.40 14.51
N ASP A 179 1.69 -1.16 15.78
CA ASP A 179 2.45 -2.01 16.69
C ASP A 179 1.71 -2.32 18.01
N ILE A 180 0.49 -1.78 18.17
CA ILE A 180 -0.35 -1.99 19.37
C ILE A 180 -1.30 -3.16 19.16
N LEU A 181 -1.86 -3.30 17.95
CA LEU A 181 -2.73 -4.40 17.57
C LEU A 181 -1.96 -5.45 16.75
N ASP A 182 -2.42 -6.70 16.75
CA ASP A 182 -1.75 -7.82 16.07
C ASP A 182 -2.00 -7.84 14.55
N ILE A 183 -2.05 -6.67 13.89
CA ILE A 183 -2.21 -6.57 12.43
C ILE A 183 -0.90 -6.56 11.65
N ASN A 184 0.21 -6.36 12.35
CA ASN A 184 1.57 -6.59 11.86
C ASN A 184 2.22 -7.59 12.82
N ASN A 185 3.17 -8.37 12.36
CA ASN A 185 3.89 -9.24 13.26
C ASN A 185 4.74 -8.39 14.23
N LYS A 186 4.48 -8.47 15.53
CA LYS A 186 5.23 -7.76 16.58
C LYS A 186 6.76 -7.97 16.46
N ASN A 187 7.18 -9.16 16.04
CA ASN A 187 8.60 -9.47 15.81
C ASN A 187 9.23 -8.68 14.65
N THR A 188 8.43 -8.12 13.73
CA THR A 188 8.95 -7.26 12.65
C THR A 188 9.00 -5.79 13.05
N VAL A 189 8.23 -5.38 14.06
CA VAL A 189 8.15 -3.99 14.55
C VAL A 189 9.05 -3.76 15.77
N GLU A 190 9.22 -4.77 16.63
CA GLU A 190 10.03 -4.72 17.85
C GLU A 190 11.49 -5.22 17.67
N ALA A 191 11.84 -5.78 16.49
CA ALA A 191 13.20 -6.27 16.27
C ALA A 191 14.21 -5.12 16.41
N PRO A 192 15.23 -5.24 17.29
CA PRO A 192 16.29 -4.25 17.35
C PRO A 192 16.98 -4.20 15.99
N LEU A 193 17.15 -3.04 15.43
CA LEU A 193 17.84 -2.53 14.23
C LEU A 193 18.73 -3.49 13.39
N SER A 194 18.44 -4.75 13.34
CA SER A 194 19.12 -5.78 12.55
C SER A 194 18.15 -6.50 11.61
N GLY A 195 17.80 -5.83 10.53
CA GLY A 195 17.58 -6.50 9.26
C GLY A 195 16.26 -7.22 9.01
N ALA A 196 15.11 -6.72 9.44
CA ALA A 196 13.84 -7.34 9.06
C ALA A 196 12.82 -6.31 8.54
N GLY A 197 12.18 -6.62 7.42
CA GLY A 197 10.97 -5.97 6.94
C GLY A 197 11.13 -4.93 5.83
N LEU A 198 11.41 -5.35 4.60
CA LEU A 198 11.46 -4.46 3.43
C LEU A 198 10.37 -4.85 2.43
N ALA A 199 9.52 -3.93 1.98
CA ALA A 199 8.72 -4.15 0.78
C ALA A 199 9.45 -3.62 -0.45
N GLN A 200 9.33 -4.34 -1.54
CA GLN A 200 9.99 -4.01 -2.79
C GLN A 200 8.97 -3.56 -3.84
N LEU A 201 9.10 -2.33 -4.32
CA LEU A 201 8.31 -1.79 -5.41
C LEU A 201 8.95 -2.14 -6.75
N SER A 202 8.18 -2.72 -7.66
CA SER A 202 8.61 -2.99 -9.02
C SER A 202 7.63 -2.33 -10.00
N LEU A 203 8.08 -1.31 -10.75
CA LEU A 203 7.36 -0.76 -11.88
C LEU A 203 7.91 -1.37 -13.17
N GLN A 204 7.03 -1.89 -14.01
CA GLN A 204 7.40 -2.41 -15.33
C GLN A 204 6.95 -1.41 -16.40
N PRO A 205 7.85 -0.79 -17.17
CA PRO A 205 7.49 0.11 -18.24
C PRO A 205 7.03 -0.65 -19.49
N HIS A 206 5.95 -0.20 -20.10
CA HIS A 206 5.78 -0.36 -21.55
C HIS A 206 6.46 0.81 -22.23
N CYS A 207 7.51 0.48 -23.02
CA CYS A 207 8.16 1.32 -24.03
C CYS A 207 8.83 2.65 -23.59
N ASN A 208 10.15 2.65 -23.66
CA ASN A 208 11.09 3.77 -23.83
C ASN A 208 10.70 5.14 -23.24
N CYS A 209 11.13 5.39 -22.00
CA CYS A 209 11.62 6.68 -21.55
C CYS A 209 12.59 6.48 -20.40
N THR A 210 13.83 6.87 -20.63
CA THR A 210 14.92 6.90 -19.65
C THR A 210 14.73 8.05 -18.69
N GLN A 211 14.60 7.75 -17.38
CA GLN A 211 14.82 8.71 -16.31
C GLN A 211 15.73 8.12 -15.23
N PRO A 212 16.58 8.94 -14.58
CA PRO A 212 17.70 8.47 -13.78
C PRO A 212 17.26 7.96 -12.42
N VAL A 213 17.92 6.88 -12.01
CA VAL A 213 17.82 6.27 -10.67
C VAL A 213 18.47 7.19 -9.64
N ILE A 214 17.72 7.66 -8.65
CA ILE A 214 18.28 8.33 -7.47
C ILE A 214 18.57 7.24 -6.43
N ARG A 215 19.86 7.03 -6.18
CA ARG A 215 20.32 6.22 -5.03
C ARG A 215 20.45 7.12 -3.82
N TYR A 216 19.80 6.74 -2.73
CA TYR A 216 20.09 7.30 -1.41
C TYR A 216 20.86 6.25 -0.61
N ASP A 217 22.18 6.41 -0.54
CA ASP A 217 23.05 5.74 0.42
C ASP A 217 23.20 6.63 1.65
N SER A 218 22.93 6.06 2.79
CA SER A 218 23.20 6.54 4.15
C SER A 218 22.01 7.01 5.01
N TRP A 219 21.36 6.04 5.65
CA TRP A 219 20.70 6.20 6.97
C TRP A 219 20.51 4.84 7.65
N PRO A 220 20.48 4.73 8.99
CA PRO A 220 20.49 3.44 9.69
C PRO A 220 19.18 2.68 9.45
N ARG A 221 19.32 1.39 9.18
CA ARG A 221 18.29 0.45 8.71
C ARG A 221 17.33 0.09 9.82
N SER A 222 16.10 0.51 9.70
CA SER A 222 14.95 -0.04 10.41
C SER A 222 13.99 -0.66 9.39
N CYS A 223 13.30 -1.71 9.77
CA CYS A 223 12.37 -2.51 8.97
C CYS A 223 11.56 -1.73 7.94
N GLY A 224 11.50 -2.18 6.70
CA GLY A 224 10.85 -1.51 5.58
C GLY A 224 10.26 -2.41 4.50
N LEU A 225 9.45 -1.84 3.63
CA LEU A 225 8.84 -2.49 2.48
C LEU A 225 9.72 -2.28 1.24
N MET A 226 10.03 -3.32 0.47
CA MET A 226 10.79 -3.21 -0.76
C MET A 226 9.85 -3.25 -1.96
N LEU A 227 9.95 -2.24 -2.82
CA LEU A 227 9.12 -2.09 -4.01
C LEU A 227 9.98 -2.23 -5.27
N THR A 228 9.63 -3.11 -6.19
CA THR A 228 10.36 -3.30 -7.44
C THR A 228 9.52 -2.84 -8.62
N LEU A 229 10.08 -1.98 -9.45
CA LEU A 229 9.51 -1.58 -10.71
C LEU A 229 10.13 -2.41 -11.83
N THR A 230 9.37 -3.29 -12.48
CA THR A 230 9.85 -4.12 -13.58
C THR A 230 9.05 -3.86 -14.86
N ASP A 231 9.74 -3.85 -16.01
CA ASP A 231 9.11 -3.87 -17.33
C ASP A 231 8.67 -5.28 -17.68
N VAL A 232 7.42 -5.47 -18.08
CA VAL A 232 6.97 -6.70 -18.74
C VAL A 232 6.84 -6.40 -20.22
N THR A 233 7.66 -7.08 -21.01
CA THR A 233 7.49 -7.18 -22.48
C THR A 233 6.28 -8.02 -22.80
#